data_ecd11edb1587acb4f9cb693edc0efd46
#
_entry.id   ecd11edb1587acb4f9cb693edc0efd46
#
_cell.length_a   1.000
_cell.length_b   1.000
_cell.length_c   1.000
_cell.angle_alpha   90.00
_cell.angle_beta   90.00
_cell.angle_gamma   90.00
#
_symmetry.space_group_name_H-M   'P 1'
#
loop_
_entity.id
_entity.type
_entity.pdbx_description
1 polymer ?
#
loop_
_entity_poly.entity_id
_entity_poly.type
_entity_poly.pdbx_seq_one_letter_code
_entity_poly.pdbx_strand_id
1 'polypeptide(L)'
;MTTDQRYAKLKGRSILIVEDEVLVAMMMEDILLEQGCTPLVAGEQKEALACLDGGRFDAAILDVNLNGAASFPIAEALAARGVPFAFSTGYDERVLREGFRDRPVIRKPFLPDKLLDVLCGLI
;
A
#
# COMPACT_ATOMS: atom_id res chain seq x y z
N MET A 1 -25.23 11.86 2.79
CA MET A 1 -24.47 10.83 3.49
C MET A 1 -23.30 11.46 4.23
N THR A 2 -23.04 10.95 5.38
CA THR A 2 -21.95 11.47 6.18
C THR A 2 -20.64 10.82 5.80
N THR A 3 -19.59 11.63 5.67
CA THR A 3 -18.24 11.14 5.51
C THR A 3 -17.80 10.55 6.84
N ASP A 4 -17.13 9.42 6.80
CA ASP A 4 -16.61 8.81 7.99
C ASP A 4 -15.46 9.66 8.53
N GLN A 5 -15.68 10.27 9.69
CA GLN A 5 -14.71 11.19 10.29
C GLN A 5 -13.38 10.50 10.65
N ARG A 6 -13.41 9.19 10.89
CA ARG A 6 -12.20 8.45 11.24
C ARG A 6 -11.15 8.51 10.13
N TYR A 7 -11.59 8.62 8.90
CA TYR A 7 -10.71 8.56 7.73
C TYR A 7 -10.60 9.90 7.00
N ALA A 8 -11.06 10.98 7.62
CA ALA A 8 -11.06 12.30 6.98
C ALA A 8 -9.65 12.75 6.56
N LYS A 9 -8.62 12.35 7.31
CA LYS A 9 -7.25 12.76 6.98
C LYS A 9 -6.71 12.10 5.72
N LEU A 10 -7.38 11.07 5.21
CA LEU A 10 -6.97 10.41 3.98
C LEU A 10 -7.41 11.16 2.74
N LYS A 11 -8.38 12.05 2.87
CA LYS A 11 -8.91 12.78 1.73
C LYS A 11 -7.81 13.58 1.02
N GLY A 12 -7.72 13.40 -0.29
CA GLY A 12 -6.72 14.08 -1.11
C GLY A 12 -5.33 13.46 -1.07
N ARG A 13 -5.14 12.40 -0.29
CA ARG A 13 -3.82 11.76 -0.20
C ARG A 13 -3.54 10.88 -1.40
N SER A 14 -2.28 10.89 -1.81
CA SER A 14 -1.80 10.09 -2.93
C SER A 14 -1.23 8.79 -2.40
N ILE A 15 -1.80 7.67 -2.82
CA ILE A 15 -1.45 6.35 -2.29
C ILE A 15 -1.00 5.44 -3.44
N LEU A 16 0.19 4.86 -3.30
CA LEU A 16 0.68 3.89 -4.27
C LEU A 16 0.25 2.50 -3.82
N ILE A 17 -0.39 1.74 -4.70
CA ILE A 17 -0.78 0.36 -4.46
C ILE A 17 0.09 -0.52 -5.35
N VAL A 18 0.90 -1.37 -4.74
CA VAL A 18 1.74 -2.31 -5.49
C VAL A 18 1.19 -3.71 -5.27
N GLU A 19 0.48 -4.22 -6.26
CA GLU A 19 -0.28 -5.46 -6.16
C GLU A 19 -0.44 -6.07 -7.55
N ASP A 20 -0.04 -7.34 -7.72
CA ASP A 20 -0.13 -8.02 -9.02
C ASP A 20 -1.46 -8.72 -9.26
N GLU A 21 -2.25 -8.98 -8.22
CA GLU A 21 -3.57 -9.56 -8.38
C GLU A 21 -4.57 -8.46 -8.73
N VAL A 22 -5.04 -8.47 -9.98
CA VAL A 22 -5.89 -7.41 -10.51
C VAL A 22 -7.13 -7.17 -9.65
N LEU A 23 -7.82 -8.23 -9.23
CA LEU A 23 -9.04 -8.06 -8.44
C LEU A 23 -8.76 -7.46 -7.06
N VAL A 24 -7.65 -7.83 -6.43
CA VAL A 24 -7.27 -7.26 -5.14
C VAL A 24 -6.90 -5.78 -5.30
N ALA A 25 -6.14 -5.46 -6.35
CA ALA A 25 -5.76 -4.08 -6.63
C ALA A 25 -7.00 -3.22 -6.87
N MET A 26 -7.97 -3.71 -7.65
CA MET A 26 -9.21 -2.98 -7.92
C MET A 26 -10.02 -2.75 -6.64
N MET A 27 -10.07 -3.74 -5.77
CA MET A 27 -10.77 -3.62 -4.50
C MET A 27 -10.13 -2.54 -3.62
N MET A 28 -8.80 -2.54 -3.53
CA MET A 28 -8.08 -1.52 -2.77
C MET A 28 -8.32 -0.14 -3.35
N GLU A 29 -8.25 -0.04 -4.68
CA GLU A 29 -8.47 1.22 -5.38
C GLU A 29 -9.85 1.79 -5.08
N ASP A 30 -10.89 0.95 -5.15
CA ASP A 30 -12.25 1.37 -4.88
C ASP A 30 -12.42 1.85 -3.44
N ILE A 31 -11.83 1.13 -2.49
CA ILE A 31 -11.89 1.52 -1.07
C ILE A 31 -11.28 2.92 -0.88
N LEU A 32 -10.14 3.16 -1.50
CA LEU A 32 -9.45 4.45 -1.37
C LEU A 32 -10.17 5.57 -2.08
N LEU A 33 -10.73 5.30 -3.26
CA LEU A 33 -11.50 6.30 -3.98
C LEU A 33 -12.72 6.77 -3.18
N GLU A 34 -13.38 5.86 -2.48
CA GLU A 34 -14.51 6.21 -1.64
C GLU A 34 -14.14 7.18 -0.53
N GLN A 35 -12.90 7.15 -0.08
CA GLN A 35 -12.41 8.04 0.97
C GLN A 35 -11.81 9.34 0.41
N GLY A 36 -11.86 9.53 -0.90
CA GLY A 36 -11.33 10.73 -1.53
C GLY A 36 -9.82 10.71 -1.73
N CYS A 37 -9.20 9.54 -1.64
CA CYS A 37 -7.78 9.38 -1.95
C CYS A 37 -7.55 9.39 -3.45
N THR A 38 -6.30 9.57 -3.84
CA THR A 38 -5.85 9.42 -5.22
C THR A 38 -4.95 8.20 -5.31
N PRO A 39 -5.51 7.01 -5.61
CA PRO A 39 -4.70 5.79 -5.71
C PRO A 39 -4.06 5.65 -7.08
N LEU A 40 -2.87 5.06 -7.10
CA LEU A 40 -2.19 4.67 -8.33
C LEU A 40 -1.74 3.23 -8.16
N VAL A 41 -2.11 2.37 -9.10
CA VAL A 41 -1.83 0.94 -9.02
C VAL A 41 -0.64 0.59 -9.92
N ALA A 42 0.31 -0.16 -9.36
CA ALA A 42 1.42 -0.76 -10.11
C ALA A 42 1.39 -2.26 -9.86
N GLY A 43 1.37 -3.05 -10.93
CA GLY A 43 1.28 -4.51 -10.83
C GLY A 43 2.62 -5.24 -10.91
N GLU A 44 3.70 -4.51 -11.18
CA GLU A 44 5.02 -5.08 -11.34
C GLU A 44 6.07 -4.21 -10.67
N GLN A 45 7.19 -4.84 -10.30
CA GLN A 45 8.28 -4.14 -9.63
C GLN A 45 8.80 -2.96 -10.47
N LYS A 46 9.04 -3.19 -11.74
CA LYS A 46 9.55 -2.16 -12.64
C LYS A 46 8.60 -0.97 -12.74
N GLU A 47 7.31 -1.26 -12.85
CA GLU A 47 6.27 -0.23 -12.92
C GLU A 47 6.22 0.59 -11.63
N ALA A 48 6.31 -0.09 -10.48
CA ALA A 48 6.28 0.58 -9.19
C ALA A 48 7.48 1.52 -9.02
N LEU A 49 8.67 1.06 -9.39
CA LEU A 49 9.87 1.88 -9.31
C LEU A 49 9.78 3.09 -10.23
N ALA A 50 9.21 2.92 -11.42
CA ALA A 50 9.00 4.03 -12.35
C ALA A 50 8.02 5.06 -11.78
N CYS A 51 6.95 4.59 -11.10
CA CYS A 51 6.00 5.47 -10.45
C CYS A 51 6.68 6.32 -9.36
N LEU A 52 7.58 5.72 -8.60
CA LEU A 52 8.30 6.43 -7.55
C LEU A 52 9.23 7.50 -8.11
N ASP A 53 9.83 7.24 -9.26
CA ASP A 53 10.70 8.22 -9.91
C ASP A 53 9.93 9.42 -10.44
N GLY A 54 8.69 9.21 -10.88
CA GLY A 54 7.91 10.26 -11.53
C GLY A 54 6.87 10.92 -10.65
N GLY A 55 6.65 10.45 -9.43
CA GLY A 55 5.54 10.94 -8.61
C GLY A 55 5.88 11.07 -7.14
N ARG A 56 4.95 11.70 -6.44
CA ARG A 56 5.02 11.84 -4.98
C ARG A 56 3.85 11.12 -4.35
N PHE A 57 4.11 10.38 -3.28
CA PHE A 57 3.09 9.62 -2.59
C PHE A 57 3.14 9.91 -1.10
N ASP A 58 1.97 9.96 -0.49
CA ASP A 58 1.85 10.15 0.96
C ASP A 58 2.04 8.84 1.70
N ALA A 59 1.69 7.74 1.07
CA ALA A 59 1.86 6.40 1.64
C ALA A 59 1.77 5.36 0.54
N ALA A 60 2.11 4.11 0.87
CA ALA A 60 2.02 3.00 -0.08
C ALA A 60 1.58 1.72 0.61
N ILE A 61 0.92 0.85 -0.15
CA ILE A 61 0.61 -0.52 0.25
C ILE A 61 1.37 -1.42 -0.71
N LEU A 62 2.15 -2.34 -0.16
CA LEU A 62 3.09 -3.13 -0.94
C LEU A 62 2.89 -4.62 -0.70
N ASP A 63 2.51 -5.36 -1.74
CA ASP A 63 2.46 -6.81 -1.65
C ASP A 63 3.88 -7.34 -1.45
N VAL A 64 4.06 -8.27 -0.53
CA VAL A 64 5.37 -8.86 -0.26
C VAL A 64 5.91 -9.60 -1.47
N ASN A 65 5.02 -10.23 -2.24
CA ASN A 65 5.40 -11.05 -3.39
C ASN A 65 4.69 -10.58 -4.65
N LEU A 66 5.46 -10.19 -5.66
CA LEU A 66 4.95 -9.75 -6.96
C LEU A 66 5.37 -10.76 -8.02
N ASN A 67 4.42 -11.59 -8.49
CA ASN A 67 4.67 -12.56 -9.55
C ASN A 67 5.89 -13.45 -9.26
N GLY A 68 6.02 -13.89 -8.01
CA GLY A 68 7.11 -14.76 -7.60
C GLY A 68 8.38 -14.03 -7.18
N ALA A 69 8.45 -12.72 -7.35
CA ALA A 69 9.61 -11.93 -6.95
C ALA A 69 9.29 -11.16 -5.66
N ALA A 70 10.22 -11.19 -4.71
CA ALA A 70 10.06 -10.42 -3.48
C ALA A 70 10.10 -8.93 -3.79
N SER A 71 9.25 -8.15 -3.12
CA SER A 71 9.11 -6.72 -3.40
C SER A 71 10.04 -5.84 -2.57
N PHE A 72 11.05 -6.41 -1.93
CA PHE A 72 11.96 -5.65 -1.08
C PHE A 72 12.71 -4.51 -1.77
N PRO A 73 13.09 -4.62 -3.06
CA PRO A 73 13.67 -3.45 -3.73
C PRO A 73 12.75 -2.24 -3.75
N ILE A 74 11.43 -2.47 -3.86
CA ILE A 74 10.45 -1.39 -3.81
C ILE A 74 10.38 -0.83 -2.38
N ALA A 75 10.39 -1.71 -1.37
CA ALA A 75 10.37 -1.31 0.03
C ALA A 75 11.58 -0.42 0.34
N GLU A 76 12.76 -0.80 -0.16
CA GLU A 76 13.97 0.00 0.02
C GLU A 76 13.86 1.37 -0.64
N ALA A 77 13.27 1.41 -1.84
CA ALA A 77 13.07 2.67 -2.55
C ALA A 77 12.09 3.59 -1.82
N LEU A 78 11.01 3.03 -1.27
CA LEU A 78 10.05 3.78 -0.48
C LEU A 78 10.70 4.35 0.77
N ALA A 79 11.45 3.52 1.48
CA ALA A 79 12.15 3.96 2.70
C ALA A 79 13.15 5.07 2.39
N ALA A 80 13.91 4.95 1.29
CA ALA A 80 14.89 5.94 0.89
C ALA A 80 14.25 7.29 0.58
N ARG A 81 13.00 7.29 0.13
CA ARG A 81 12.26 8.51 -0.20
C ARG A 81 11.42 9.03 0.96
N GLY A 82 11.48 8.35 2.11
CA GLY A 82 10.69 8.75 3.27
C GLY A 82 9.18 8.54 3.10
N VAL A 83 8.78 7.65 2.20
CA VAL A 83 7.36 7.33 2.00
C VAL A 83 6.97 6.21 2.96
N PRO A 84 6.06 6.45 3.90
CA PRO A 84 5.62 5.40 4.81
C PRO A 84 4.81 4.36 4.07
N PHE A 85 4.95 3.09 4.45
CA PHE A 85 4.25 2.02 3.76
C PHE A 85 3.93 0.86 4.69
N ALA A 86 2.96 0.06 4.25
CA ALA A 86 2.58 -1.18 4.92
C ALA A 86 2.68 -2.31 3.91
N PHE A 87 2.97 -3.51 4.40
CA PHE A 87 2.95 -4.70 3.56
C PHE A 87 1.56 -5.31 3.54
N SER A 88 1.23 -5.93 2.41
CA SER A 88 0.02 -6.73 2.26
C SER A 88 0.48 -8.14 1.91
N THR A 89 -0.03 -9.15 2.60
CA THR A 89 0.42 -10.52 2.35
C THR A 89 -0.65 -11.54 2.74
N GLY A 90 -0.69 -12.64 1.99
CA GLY A 90 -1.45 -13.84 2.36
C GLY A 90 -0.62 -14.82 3.16
N TYR A 91 0.65 -14.50 3.41
CA TYR A 91 1.59 -15.37 4.09
C TYR A 91 1.86 -14.93 5.51
N ASP A 92 2.67 -15.73 6.20
CA ASP A 92 3.11 -15.43 7.54
C ASP A 92 4.05 -14.21 7.53
N GLU A 93 3.93 -13.38 8.55
CA GLU A 93 4.78 -12.19 8.70
C GLU A 93 6.26 -12.53 8.80
N ARG A 94 6.59 -13.77 9.15
CA ARG A 94 7.98 -14.20 9.26
C ARG A 94 8.71 -14.21 7.92
N VAL A 95 7.99 -14.11 6.80
CA VAL A 95 8.63 -13.98 5.48
C VAL A 95 9.21 -12.59 5.26
N LEU A 96 8.88 -11.64 6.12
CA LEU A 96 9.41 -10.30 5.98
C LEU A 96 10.89 -10.28 6.36
N ARG A 97 11.65 -9.58 5.53
CA ARG A 97 13.08 -9.43 5.73
C ARG A 97 13.36 -8.57 6.96
N GLU A 98 14.44 -8.89 7.65
CA GLU A 98 14.94 -8.06 8.73
C GLU A 98 15.14 -6.62 8.24
N GLY A 99 14.77 -5.66 9.07
CA GLY A 99 14.78 -4.26 8.68
C GLY A 99 13.41 -3.74 8.27
N PHE A 100 12.48 -4.63 7.94
CA PHE A 100 11.11 -4.26 7.59
C PHE A 100 10.07 -4.92 8.50
N ARG A 101 10.50 -5.66 9.51
CA ARG A 101 9.59 -6.39 10.40
C ARG A 101 8.74 -5.49 11.29
N ASP A 102 9.17 -4.26 11.48
CA ASP A 102 8.43 -3.28 12.26
C ASP A 102 7.37 -2.53 11.45
N ARG A 103 7.33 -2.76 10.14
CA ARG A 103 6.34 -2.11 9.29
C ARG A 103 4.97 -2.76 9.49
N PRO A 104 3.89 -1.98 9.40
CA PRO A 104 2.55 -2.56 9.49
C PRO A 104 2.31 -3.59 8.41
N VAL A 105 1.51 -4.60 8.72
CA VAL A 105 1.16 -5.67 7.80
C VAL A 105 -0.36 -5.80 7.74
N ILE A 106 -0.88 -5.88 6.52
CA ILE A 106 -2.29 -6.14 6.26
C ILE A 106 -2.39 -7.56 5.73
N ARG A 107 -3.07 -8.44 6.45
CA ARG A 107 -3.22 -9.84 6.04
C ARG A 107 -4.40 -9.98 5.09
N LYS A 108 -4.18 -10.70 3.99
CA LYS A 108 -5.24 -11.02 3.04
C LYS A 108 -5.96 -12.28 3.48
N PRO A 109 -7.28 -12.37 3.32
CA PRO A 109 -8.18 -11.31 2.92
C PRO A 109 -8.42 -10.32 4.07
N PHE A 110 -8.71 -9.07 3.74
CA PHE A 110 -8.91 -8.03 4.74
C PHE A 110 -10.24 -7.30 4.51
N LEU A 111 -10.75 -6.67 5.58
CA LEU A 111 -11.91 -5.80 5.49
C LEU A 111 -11.45 -4.38 5.16
N PRO A 112 -12.31 -3.57 4.51
CA PRO A 112 -11.96 -2.19 4.16
C PRO A 112 -11.44 -1.37 5.33
N ASP A 113 -12.05 -1.50 6.50
CA ASP A 113 -11.63 -0.74 7.68
C ASP A 113 -10.18 -1.05 8.09
N LYS A 114 -9.74 -2.29 7.89
CA LYS A 114 -8.38 -2.66 8.22
C LYS A 114 -7.37 -1.92 7.35
N LEU A 115 -7.63 -1.84 6.07
CA LEU A 115 -6.78 -1.10 5.13
C LEU A 115 -6.73 0.38 5.52
N LEU A 116 -7.90 0.96 5.78
CA LEU A 116 -8.01 2.38 6.09
C LEU A 116 -7.37 2.72 7.43
N ASP A 117 -7.53 1.86 8.44
CA ASP A 117 -6.92 2.07 9.75
C ASP A 117 -5.39 2.07 9.65
N VAL A 118 -4.84 1.13 8.88
CA VAL A 118 -3.39 1.06 8.69
C VAL A 118 -2.88 2.32 7.99
N LEU A 119 -3.56 2.76 6.93
CA LEU A 119 -3.17 3.98 6.21
C LEU A 119 -3.23 5.21 7.10
N CYS A 120 -4.26 5.31 7.93
CA CYS A 120 -4.36 6.43 8.88
C CYS A 120 -3.19 6.44 9.85
N GLY A 121 -2.71 5.28 10.25
CA GLY A 121 -1.56 5.17 11.12
C GLY A 121 -0.25 5.55 10.45
N LEU A 122 -0.18 5.45 9.12
CA LEU A 122 1.01 5.82 8.36
C LEU A 122 1.09 7.32 8.09
N ILE A 123 -0.05 7.95 7.96
CA ILE A 123 -0.16 9.39 7.64
C ILE A 123 -0.41 10.23 8.90
#